data_60085a3e452fd313377f09b35e8d8e61
#
_entry.id   60085a3e452fd313377f09b35e8d8e61
#
_cell.length_a   1.000
_cell.length_b   1.000
_cell.length_c   1.000
_cell.angle_alpha   90.00
_cell.angle_beta   90.00
_cell.angle_gamma   90.00
#
_symmetry.space_group_name_H-M   'P 1'
#
loop_
_entity.id
_entity.type
_entity.pdbx_description
1 polymer ?
#
loop_
_entity_poly.entity_id
_entity_poly.type
_entity_poly.pdbx_seq_one_letter_code
_entity_poly.pdbx_strand_id
1 'polypeptide(L)'
;RAVLIRSDDQFVALQDRYMRARRAKADMFISIHADAAENHAASGSSVYVLSDKGASSQAARWLADKENAADLIGVGGTSVSLDDKDPNLSVTLLDLSQNAIKRMSEDAAGNVLQSLKDLGKAHKKQVEYANFVVLRSPDVPSMLIETGFITNADEERKLNSPEHRKRLAYAISQGVRAFFIEQPLPGTYYARSGNIAPAGVNAASGGVFP
;
A
#
# COMPACT_ATOMS: atom_id res chain seq x y z
N ARG A 1 11.44 10.34 -4.58
CA ARG A 1 11.09 10.17 -6.00
C ARG A 1 10.02 9.09 -6.11
N ALA A 2 8.92 9.35 -6.85
CA ALA A 2 7.92 8.34 -7.19
C ALA A 2 8.16 7.82 -8.61
N VAL A 3 7.87 6.54 -8.84
CA VAL A 3 7.91 5.86 -10.13
C VAL A 3 6.58 5.15 -10.32
N LEU A 4 5.91 5.40 -11.44
CA LEU A 4 4.69 4.68 -11.79
C LEU A 4 5.05 3.31 -12.38
N ILE A 5 4.32 2.28 -11.96
CA ILE A 5 4.48 0.91 -12.50
C ILE A 5 3.93 0.82 -13.92
N ARG A 6 2.90 1.62 -14.23
CA ARG A 6 2.36 1.81 -15.57
C ARG A 6 1.97 3.27 -15.76
N SER A 7 2.09 3.78 -16.99
CA SER A 7 1.78 5.17 -17.35
C SER A 7 0.51 5.31 -18.19
N ASP A 8 -0.09 4.22 -18.58
CA ASP A 8 -1.27 4.12 -19.42
C ASP A 8 -2.23 3.06 -18.89
N ASP A 9 -3.37 2.86 -19.56
CA ASP A 9 -4.40 1.90 -19.18
C ASP A 9 -4.11 0.49 -19.71
N GLN A 10 -2.84 0.05 -19.66
CA GLN A 10 -2.46 -1.32 -19.98
C GLN A 10 -2.58 -2.22 -18.77
N PHE A 11 -3.03 -3.46 -18.99
CA PHE A 11 -2.97 -4.47 -17.96
C PHE A 11 -1.51 -4.85 -17.65
N VAL A 12 -1.18 -4.95 -16.38
CA VAL A 12 0.10 -5.44 -15.88
C VAL A 12 -0.20 -6.54 -14.87
N ALA A 13 0.28 -7.75 -15.13
CA ALA A 13 0.10 -8.89 -14.23
C ALA A 13 0.58 -8.57 -12.81
N LEU A 14 -0.08 -9.10 -11.79
CA LEU A 14 0.20 -8.73 -10.38
C LEU A 14 1.66 -8.97 -10.00
N GLN A 15 2.23 -10.09 -10.45
CA GLN A 15 3.64 -10.39 -10.24
C GLN A 15 4.55 -9.35 -10.90
N ASP A 16 4.26 -8.95 -12.12
CA ASP A 16 5.06 -7.97 -12.84
C ASP A 16 5.05 -6.60 -12.18
N ARG A 17 3.98 -6.24 -11.45
CA ARG A 17 3.90 -4.95 -10.75
C ARG A 17 5.01 -4.84 -9.70
N TYR A 18 5.12 -5.78 -8.76
CA TYR A 18 6.18 -5.74 -7.77
C TYR A 18 7.57 -6.04 -8.35
N MET A 19 7.67 -6.86 -9.42
CA MET A 19 8.93 -7.08 -10.11
C MET A 19 9.46 -5.81 -10.81
N ARG A 20 8.57 -4.98 -11.34
CA ARG A 20 8.94 -3.64 -11.87
C ARG A 20 9.43 -2.72 -10.75
N ALA A 21 8.79 -2.73 -9.59
CA ALA A 21 9.25 -1.97 -8.41
C ALA A 21 10.66 -2.41 -7.98
N ARG A 22 10.93 -3.71 -7.91
CA ARG A 22 12.26 -4.27 -7.59
C ARG A 22 13.31 -3.83 -8.62
N ARG A 23 13.01 -3.95 -9.92
CA ARG A 23 13.91 -3.48 -11.00
C ARG A 23 14.21 -1.99 -10.92
N ALA A 24 13.24 -1.18 -10.50
CA ALA A 24 13.40 0.24 -10.25
C ALA A 24 14.18 0.55 -8.95
N LYS A 25 14.58 -0.48 -8.18
CA LYS A 25 15.22 -0.37 -6.86
C LYS A 25 14.37 0.52 -5.92
N ALA A 26 13.07 0.26 -5.91
CA ALA A 26 12.14 0.99 -5.05
C ALA A 26 12.37 0.65 -3.59
N ASP A 27 12.35 1.66 -2.72
CA ASP A 27 12.42 1.50 -1.27
C ASP A 27 11.07 1.10 -0.67
N MET A 28 9.98 1.26 -1.42
CA MET A 28 8.61 0.89 -1.05
C MET A 28 7.74 0.71 -2.30
N PHE A 29 6.80 -0.24 -2.25
CA PHE A 29 5.77 -0.45 -3.26
C PHE A 29 4.39 -0.15 -2.67
N ILE A 30 3.58 0.62 -3.40
CA ILE A 30 2.22 0.99 -2.99
C ILE A 30 1.26 0.71 -4.13
N SER A 31 0.26 -0.15 -3.88
CA SER A 31 -0.86 -0.38 -4.77
C SER A 31 -2.03 0.49 -4.34
N ILE A 32 -2.47 1.40 -5.19
CA ILE A 32 -3.55 2.36 -4.88
C ILE A 32 -4.82 1.94 -5.61
N HIS A 33 -5.89 1.74 -4.86
CA HIS A 33 -7.15 1.21 -5.30
C HIS A 33 -8.33 2.13 -4.97
N ALA A 34 -9.43 1.94 -5.69
CA ALA A 34 -10.76 2.47 -5.42
C ALA A 34 -11.78 1.43 -5.90
N ASP A 35 -11.95 0.35 -5.13
CA ASP A 35 -12.69 -0.83 -5.55
C ASP A 35 -14.20 -0.71 -5.34
N ALA A 36 -14.94 -1.63 -5.97
CA ALA A 36 -16.33 -1.86 -5.64
C ALA A 36 -16.41 -2.69 -4.36
N ALA A 37 -17.31 -2.35 -3.45
CA ALA A 37 -17.66 -3.16 -2.29
C ALA A 37 -19.05 -3.80 -2.47
N GLU A 38 -19.26 -4.99 -1.89
CA GLU A 38 -20.60 -5.62 -1.86
C GLU A 38 -21.60 -4.74 -1.11
N ASN A 39 -21.17 -4.15 0.00
CA ASN A 39 -21.97 -3.19 0.74
C ASN A 39 -21.77 -1.78 0.14
N HIS A 40 -22.74 -1.29 -0.59
CA HIS A 40 -22.75 0.04 -1.20
C HIS A 40 -22.69 1.20 -0.19
N ALA A 41 -22.93 0.93 1.11
CA ALA A 41 -22.73 1.91 2.18
C ALA A 41 -21.28 1.96 2.68
N ALA A 42 -20.40 1.08 2.21
CA ALA A 42 -18.99 1.13 2.55
C ALA A 42 -18.37 2.47 2.13
N SER A 43 -17.62 3.08 3.03
CA SER A 43 -17.01 4.40 2.77
C SER A 43 -15.76 4.60 3.60
N GLY A 44 -14.85 5.44 3.10
CA GLY A 44 -13.58 5.77 3.75
C GLY A 44 -12.43 4.86 3.33
N SER A 45 -11.23 5.21 3.75
CA SER A 45 -10.00 4.54 3.35
C SER A 45 -9.65 3.34 4.22
N SER A 46 -8.92 2.38 3.66
CA SER A 46 -8.32 1.24 4.38
C SER A 46 -6.91 1.00 3.88
N VAL A 47 -6.06 0.40 4.72
CA VAL A 47 -4.70 0.00 4.32
C VAL A 47 -4.51 -1.48 4.66
N TYR A 48 -3.94 -2.19 3.71
CA TYR A 48 -3.73 -3.64 3.77
C TYR A 48 -2.25 -3.97 3.57
N VAL A 49 -1.80 -5.01 4.26
CA VAL A 49 -0.47 -5.62 4.08
C VAL A 49 -0.57 -7.11 3.85
N LEU A 50 0.49 -7.70 3.32
CA LEU A 50 0.55 -9.14 3.05
C LEU A 50 0.49 -9.97 4.32
N SER A 51 -0.30 -11.03 4.31
CA SER A 51 -0.29 -12.10 5.32
C SER A 51 -0.38 -13.48 4.68
N ASP A 52 0.51 -14.36 5.11
CA ASP A 52 0.48 -15.78 4.75
C ASP A 52 -0.42 -16.59 5.72
N LYS A 53 -0.75 -16.01 6.88
CA LYS A 53 -1.52 -16.67 7.95
C LYS A 53 -3.04 -16.53 7.76
N GLY A 54 -3.47 -15.96 6.65
CA GLY A 54 -4.87 -15.69 6.33
C GLY A 54 -5.25 -14.23 6.48
N ALA A 55 -6.53 -13.93 6.27
CA ALA A 55 -7.07 -12.58 6.31
C ALA A 55 -7.52 -12.18 7.71
N SER A 56 -7.32 -10.92 8.08
CA SER A 56 -7.75 -10.33 9.36
C SER A 56 -9.27 -10.17 9.46
N SER A 57 -9.95 -10.11 8.31
CA SER A 57 -11.40 -10.01 8.24
C SER A 57 -11.95 -10.70 6.99
N GLN A 58 -13.26 -11.01 6.99
CA GLN A 58 -13.94 -11.54 5.80
C GLN A 58 -13.87 -10.56 4.63
N ALA A 59 -14.02 -9.26 4.89
CA ALA A 59 -13.91 -8.23 3.88
C ALA A 59 -12.49 -8.16 3.28
N ALA A 60 -11.44 -8.29 4.11
CA ALA A 60 -10.06 -8.33 3.63
C ALA A 60 -9.79 -9.58 2.78
N ARG A 61 -10.36 -10.74 3.15
CA ARG A 61 -10.28 -11.95 2.33
C ARG A 61 -10.94 -11.74 0.97
N TRP A 62 -12.18 -11.28 0.98
CA TRP A 62 -12.95 -11.05 -0.25
C TRP A 62 -12.23 -10.09 -1.20
N LEU A 63 -11.67 -8.99 -0.66
CA LEU A 63 -10.92 -8.02 -1.47
C LEU A 63 -9.65 -8.65 -2.06
N ALA A 64 -8.90 -9.45 -1.29
CA ALA A 64 -7.71 -10.13 -1.79
C ALA A 64 -8.06 -11.17 -2.87
N ASP A 65 -9.12 -11.94 -2.68
CA ASP A 65 -9.59 -12.92 -3.67
C ASP A 65 -9.99 -12.23 -4.98
N LYS A 66 -10.68 -11.10 -4.89
CA LYS A 66 -11.09 -10.28 -6.04
C LYS A 66 -9.88 -9.69 -6.77
N GLU A 67 -8.94 -9.09 -6.07
CA GLU A 67 -7.71 -8.53 -6.67
C GLU A 67 -6.86 -9.63 -7.32
N ASN A 68 -6.68 -10.76 -6.64
CA ASN A 68 -5.91 -11.89 -7.15
C ASN A 68 -6.55 -12.50 -8.42
N ALA A 69 -7.88 -12.47 -8.54
CA ALA A 69 -8.60 -12.92 -9.73
C ALA A 69 -8.37 -12.02 -10.95
N ALA A 70 -7.84 -10.82 -10.80
CA ALA A 70 -7.57 -9.91 -11.91
C ALA A 70 -6.58 -10.50 -12.93
N ASP A 71 -5.62 -11.32 -12.49
CA ASP A 71 -4.69 -12.01 -13.39
C ASP A 71 -5.38 -13.07 -14.26
N LEU A 72 -6.46 -13.67 -13.79
CA LEU A 72 -7.24 -14.65 -14.56
C LEU A 72 -7.98 -14.01 -15.73
N ILE A 73 -8.34 -12.75 -15.61
CA ILE A 73 -9.06 -11.98 -16.63
C ILE A 73 -8.09 -11.38 -17.64
N GLY A 74 -6.90 -10.95 -17.19
CA GLY A 74 -5.93 -10.19 -17.98
C GLY A 74 -4.97 -11.03 -18.81
N VAL A 75 -4.75 -12.28 -18.44
CA VAL A 75 -3.82 -13.20 -19.14
C VAL A 75 -4.58 -14.45 -19.51
N GLY A 76 -5.11 -14.53 -20.72
CA GLY A 76 -5.90 -15.66 -21.22
C GLY A 76 -5.35 -17.05 -20.81
N GLY A 77 -5.61 -17.46 -19.59
CA GLY A 77 -5.55 -18.85 -19.15
C GLY A 77 -4.19 -19.48 -18.85
N THR A 78 -3.11 -18.73 -18.66
CA THR A 78 -1.86 -19.33 -18.15
C THR A 78 -1.78 -19.17 -16.63
N SER A 79 -2.22 -20.19 -15.92
CA SER A 79 -1.97 -20.32 -14.48
C SER A 79 -0.46 -20.46 -14.25
N VAL A 80 0.19 -19.42 -13.76
CA VAL A 80 1.56 -19.54 -13.26
C VAL A 80 1.49 -20.28 -11.93
N SER A 81 1.90 -21.54 -11.94
CA SER A 81 2.09 -22.34 -10.72
C SER A 81 3.15 -21.68 -9.85
N LEU A 82 2.77 -21.27 -8.64
CA LEU A 82 3.67 -20.71 -7.62
C LEU A 82 4.35 -21.83 -6.82
N ASP A 83 4.92 -22.83 -7.52
CA ASP A 83 5.67 -23.90 -6.89
C ASP A 83 7.18 -23.70 -7.18
N ASP A 84 7.76 -22.66 -6.55
CA ASP A 84 9.21 -22.49 -6.50
C ASP A 84 9.71 -22.92 -5.12
N LYS A 85 9.78 -24.23 -4.95
CA LYS A 85 10.43 -24.86 -3.78
C LYS A 85 11.83 -25.30 -4.20
N ASP A 86 12.81 -24.43 -3.96
CA ASP A 86 14.20 -24.87 -3.89
C ASP A 86 14.60 -25.05 -2.42
N PRO A 87 14.86 -26.27 -1.96
CA PRO A 87 15.20 -26.54 -0.57
C PRO A 87 16.71 -26.54 -0.39
N ASN A 88 17.26 -25.61 0.33
CA ASN A 88 18.35 -25.79 1.31
C ASN A 88 19.20 -24.54 1.55
N LEU A 89 19.47 -24.29 2.81
CA LEU A 89 20.46 -23.41 3.44
C LEU A 89 20.24 -21.91 3.46
N SER A 90 19.40 -21.32 2.59
CA SER A 90 19.06 -19.90 2.64
C SER A 90 17.74 -19.62 3.39
N VAL A 91 17.01 -20.66 3.79
CA VAL A 91 15.64 -20.55 4.33
C VAL A 91 15.59 -19.69 5.59
N THR A 92 16.49 -19.89 6.55
CA THR A 92 16.45 -19.13 7.83
C THR A 92 16.81 -17.66 7.66
N LEU A 93 17.80 -17.33 6.83
CA LEU A 93 18.16 -15.95 6.52
C LEU A 93 17.10 -15.28 5.66
N LEU A 94 16.50 -16.02 4.72
CA LEU A 94 15.41 -15.55 3.88
C LEU A 94 14.17 -15.28 4.73
N ASP A 95 13.80 -16.18 5.64
CA ASP A 95 12.67 -16.00 6.57
C ASP A 95 12.84 -14.80 7.48
N LEU A 96 14.06 -14.58 8.01
CA LEU A 96 14.37 -13.41 8.83
C LEU A 96 14.24 -12.11 8.00
N SER A 97 14.74 -12.11 6.78
CA SER A 97 14.62 -10.98 5.86
C SER A 97 13.17 -10.69 5.52
N GLN A 98 12.38 -11.71 5.14
CA GLN A 98 10.96 -11.57 4.84
C GLN A 98 10.16 -11.07 6.04
N ASN A 99 10.45 -11.55 7.24
CA ASN A 99 9.81 -11.07 8.47
C ASN A 99 10.15 -9.60 8.77
N ALA A 100 11.38 -9.15 8.45
CA ALA A 100 11.74 -7.74 8.56
C ALA A 100 10.96 -6.89 7.55
N ILE A 101 10.88 -7.31 6.29
CA ILE A 101 10.10 -6.62 5.24
C ILE A 101 8.62 -6.53 5.59
N LYS A 102 8.03 -7.59 6.15
CA LYS A 102 6.63 -7.56 6.61
C LYS A 102 6.43 -6.54 7.72
N ARG A 103 7.28 -6.50 8.75
CA ARG A 103 7.21 -5.49 9.81
C ARG A 103 7.34 -4.07 9.26
N MET A 104 8.28 -3.84 8.35
CA MET A 104 8.42 -2.54 7.69
C MET A 104 7.17 -2.15 6.90
N SER A 105 6.52 -3.10 6.25
CA SER A 105 5.24 -2.88 5.57
C SER A 105 4.13 -2.51 6.55
N GLU A 106 4.05 -3.18 7.70
CA GLU A 106 3.08 -2.91 8.77
C GLU A 106 3.28 -1.52 9.38
N ASP A 107 4.52 -1.15 9.71
CA ASP A 107 4.84 0.15 10.29
C ASP A 107 4.51 1.29 9.30
N ALA A 108 4.93 1.13 8.04
CA ALA A 108 4.61 2.09 6.99
C ALA A 108 3.10 2.22 6.75
N ALA A 109 2.38 1.08 6.71
CA ALA A 109 0.92 1.05 6.56
C ALA A 109 0.23 1.74 7.74
N GLY A 110 0.74 1.57 8.96
CA GLY A 110 0.25 2.25 10.16
C GLY A 110 0.34 3.78 10.05
N ASN A 111 1.50 4.29 9.61
CA ASN A 111 1.72 5.72 9.40
C ASN A 111 0.82 6.29 8.29
N VAL A 112 0.65 5.56 7.19
CA VAL A 112 -0.24 5.95 6.10
C VAL A 112 -1.70 5.94 6.56
N LEU A 113 -2.14 4.90 7.27
CA LEU A 113 -3.50 4.82 7.79
C LEU A 113 -3.79 5.97 8.77
N GLN A 114 -2.84 6.35 9.62
CA GLN A 114 -3.01 7.49 10.52
C GLN A 114 -3.18 8.79 9.75
N SER A 115 -2.34 9.05 8.75
CA SER A 115 -2.46 10.24 7.90
C SER A 115 -3.78 10.30 7.12
N LEU A 116 -4.30 9.14 6.70
CA LEU A 116 -5.61 9.05 6.05
C LEU A 116 -6.78 9.31 7.02
N LYS A 117 -6.66 8.87 8.29
CA LYS A 117 -7.64 9.20 9.34
C LYS A 117 -7.69 10.69 9.64
N ASP A 118 -6.54 11.36 9.63
CA ASP A 118 -6.47 12.81 9.84
C ASP A 118 -7.13 13.58 8.68
N LEU A 119 -7.11 13.01 7.47
CA LEU A 119 -7.81 13.56 6.31
C LEU A 119 -9.32 13.38 6.38
N GLY A 120 -9.81 12.25 6.93
CA GLY A 120 -11.23 11.94 6.96
C GLY A 120 -11.57 10.56 7.50
N LYS A 121 -12.75 10.06 7.12
CA LYS A 121 -13.22 8.77 7.60
C LYS A 121 -12.35 7.63 7.10
N ALA A 122 -11.81 6.83 8.00
CA ALA A 122 -11.24 5.53 7.68
C ALA A 122 -12.35 4.46 7.73
N HIS A 123 -12.37 3.58 6.71
CA HIS A 123 -13.26 2.42 6.70
C HIS A 123 -12.85 1.40 7.77
N LYS A 124 -11.54 1.21 7.92
CA LYS A 124 -10.95 0.35 8.95
C LYS A 124 -10.10 1.17 9.93
N LYS A 125 -10.22 0.85 11.22
CA LYS A 125 -9.49 1.56 12.27
C LYS A 125 -8.04 1.08 12.43
N GLN A 126 -7.72 -0.10 11.91
CA GLN A 126 -6.41 -0.74 11.98
C GLN A 126 -5.99 -1.19 10.58
N VAL A 127 -4.70 -1.43 10.39
CA VAL A 127 -4.18 -2.08 9.20
C VAL A 127 -4.78 -3.48 9.10
N GLU A 128 -5.25 -3.84 7.93
CA GLU A 128 -5.84 -5.15 7.64
C GLU A 128 -4.81 -6.05 6.93
N TYR A 129 -5.04 -7.35 7.00
CA TYR A 129 -4.11 -8.36 6.50
C TYR A 129 -4.84 -9.31 5.57
N ALA A 130 -4.25 -9.63 4.41
CA ALA A 130 -4.73 -10.70 3.54
C ALA A 130 -3.62 -11.15 2.56
N ASN A 131 -3.90 -12.23 1.83
CA ASN A 131 -2.93 -12.81 0.91
C ASN A 131 -3.03 -12.17 -0.48
N PHE A 132 -2.62 -10.91 -0.59
CA PHE A 132 -2.56 -10.18 -1.85
C PHE A 132 -1.33 -10.59 -2.68
N VAL A 133 -1.55 -11.14 -3.87
CA VAL A 133 -0.45 -11.52 -4.80
C VAL A 133 0.40 -10.31 -5.17
N VAL A 134 -0.21 -9.16 -5.39
CA VAL A 134 0.48 -7.91 -5.75
C VAL A 134 1.48 -7.44 -4.69
N LEU A 135 1.35 -7.86 -3.43
CA LEU A 135 2.22 -7.47 -2.31
C LEU A 135 3.31 -8.49 -1.98
N ARG A 136 3.48 -9.54 -2.79
CA ARG A 136 4.43 -10.64 -2.52
C ARG A 136 5.89 -10.31 -2.91
N SER A 137 6.30 -9.04 -2.84
CA SER A 137 7.72 -8.72 -3.00
C SER A 137 8.54 -9.28 -1.84
N PRO A 138 9.61 -10.05 -2.09
CA PRO A 138 10.39 -10.64 -1.01
C PRO A 138 11.30 -9.64 -0.29
N ASP A 139 11.61 -8.50 -0.91
CA ASP A 139 12.65 -7.56 -0.50
C ASP A 139 12.24 -6.08 -0.52
N VAL A 140 10.99 -5.77 -0.91
CA VAL A 140 10.47 -4.39 -0.92
C VAL A 140 9.23 -4.31 -0.03
N PRO A 141 9.23 -3.47 1.02
CA PRO A 141 8.05 -3.21 1.83
C PRO A 141 6.87 -2.78 0.96
N SER A 142 5.70 -3.37 1.19
CA SER A 142 4.57 -3.22 0.28
C SER A 142 3.26 -3.06 1.01
N MET A 143 2.37 -2.21 0.49
CA MET A 143 1.00 -2.06 1.01
C MET A 143 0.01 -1.81 -0.13
N LEU A 144 -1.27 -2.13 0.12
CA LEU A 144 -2.40 -1.76 -0.71
C LEU A 144 -3.27 -0.76 0.05
N ILE A 145 -3.65 0.31 -0.63
CA ILE A 145 -4.47 1.39 -0.07
C ILE A 145 -5.78 1.46 -0.84
N GLU A 146 -6.88 1.16 -0.16
CA GLU A 146 -8.22 1.54 -0.61
C GLU A 146 -8.47 2.99 -0.26
N THR A 147 -8.64 3.83 -1.25
CA THR A 147 -8.87 5.27 -1.08
C THR A 147 -10.34 5.63 -0.87
N GLY A 148 -11.23 4.70 -1.17
CA GLY A 148 -12.69 4.78 -1.08
C GLY A 148 -13.32 3.70 -1.94
N PHE A 149 -14.65 3.63 -1.97
CA PHE A 149 -15.37 2.59 -2.70
C PHE A 149 -16.24 3.19 -3.81
N ILE A 150 -15.98 2.83 -5.09
CA ILE A 150 -16.69 3.38 -6.24
C ILE A 150 -18.19 3.00 -6.29
N THR A 151 -18.62 1.97 -5.58
CA THR A 151 -20.03 1.60 -5.42
C THR A 151 -20.81 2.52 -4.50
N ASN A 152 -20.12 3.37 -3.74
CA ASN A 152 -20.73 4.42 -2.93
C ASN A 152 -20.73 5.74 -3.71
N ALA A 153 -21.92 6.27 -4.04
CA ALA A 153 -22.05 7.47 -4.87
C ALA A 153 -21.38 8.73 -4.29
N ASP A 154 -21.29 8.84 -2.96
CA ASP A 154 -20.60 9.96 -2.32
C ASP A 154 -19.08 9.82 -2.43
N GLU A 155 -18.54 8.61 -2.28
CA GLU A 155 -17.13 8.32 -2.46
C GLU A 155 -16.71 8.47 -3.93
N GLU A 156 -17.52 7.97 -4.87
CA GLU A 156 -17.30 8.17 -6.30
C GLU A 156 -17.19 9.66 -6.67
N ARG A 157 -18.12 10.48 -6.18
CA ARG A 157 -18.06 11.93 -6.40
C ARG A 157 -16.81 12.58 -5.82
N LYS A 158 -16.38 12.17 -4.62
CA LYS A 158 -15.14 12.64 -4.00
C LYS A 158 -13.91 12.22 -4.83
N LEU A 159 -13.85 10.95 -5.25
CA LEU A 159 -12.74 10.42 -6.05
C LEU A 159 -12.65 11.11 -7.43
N ASN A 160 -13.76 11.60 -7.98
CA ASN A 160 -13.79 12.41 -9.18
C ASN A 160 -13.33 13.87 -8.96
N SER A 161 -13.30 14.36 -7.70
CA SER A 161 -12.80 15.72 -7.39
C SER A 161 -11.27 15.76 -7.41
N PRO A 162 -10.67 16.65 -8.24
CA PRO A 162 -9.21 16.86 -8.25
C PRO A 162 -8.66 17.27 -6.89
N GLU A 163 -9.40 18.09 -6.14
CA GLU A 163 -9.01 18.59 -4.82
C GLU A 163 -8.96 17.44 -3.81
N HIS A 164 -9.95 16.56 -3.83
CA HIS A 164 -9.96 15.38 -2.95
C HIS A 164 -8.83 14.44 -3.28
N ARG A 165 -8.57 14.16 -4.57
CA ARG A 165 -7.43 13.33 -5.00
C ARG A 165 -6.08 13.92 -4.56
N LYS A 166 -5.90 15.24 -4.66
CA LYS A 166 -4.68 15.91 -4.14
C LYS A 166 -4.52 15.75 -2.64
N ARG A 167 -5.62 15.87 -1.87
CA ARG A 167 -5.61 15.67 -0.42
C ARG A 167 -5.27 14.23 -0.05
N LEU A 168 -5.84 13.24 -0.74
CA LEU A 168 -5.50 11.82 -0.58
C LEU A 168 -4.01 11.57 -0.87
N ALA A 169 -3.53 12.04 -2.02
CA ALA A 169 -2.12 11.89 -2.40
C ALA A 169 -1.19 12.55 -1.37
N TYR A 170 -1.56 13.72 -0.86
CA TYR A 170 -0.81 14.40 0.18
C TYR A 170 -0.79 13.58 1.49
N ALA A 171 -1.93 13.10 1.96
CA ALA A 171 -2.02 12.29 3.18
C ALA A 171 -1.18 11.00 3.05
N ILE A 172 -1.29 10.28 1.93
CA ILE A 172 -0.47 9.09 1.66
C ILE A 172 1.02 9.46 1.70
N SER A 173 1.40 10.55 1.03
CA SER A 173 2.81 10.98 0.99
C SER A 173 3.35 11.37 2.37
N GLN A 174 2.53 11.97 3.24
CA GLN A 174 2.92 12.30 4.62
C GLN A 174 3.13 11.04 5.46
N GLY A 175 2.25 10.04 5.37
CA GLY A 175 2.42 8.76 6.08
C GLY A 175 3.67 8.01 5.64
N VAL A 176 3.92 7.95 4.32
CA VAL A 176 5.16 7.36 3.77
C VAL A 176 6.40 8.12 4.24
N ARG A 177 6.33 9.44 4.23
CA ARG A 177 7.44 10.29 4.72
C ARG A 177 7.70 10.08 6.20
N ALA A 178 6.66 10.01 7.04
CA ALA A 178 6.79 9.74 8.47
C ALA A 178 7.55 8.43 8.70
N PHE A 179 7.16 7.35 8.02
CA PHE A 179 7.86 6.07 8.09
C PHE A 179 9.36 6.20 7.77
N PHE A 180 9.74 6.84 6.66
CA PHE A 180 11.16 6.98 6.29
C PHE A 180 11.96 7.92 7.21
N ILE A 181 11.31 8.81 7.93
CA ILE A 181 11.94 9.65 8.96
C ILE A 181 12.19 8.81 10.23
N GLU A 182 11.20 8.03 10.64
CA GLU A 182 11.27 7.20 11.85
C GLU A 182 12.20 5.99 11.66
N GLN A 183 12.19 5.40 10.47
CA GLN A 183 12.97 4.22 10.10
C GLN A 183 13.72 4.45 8.78
N PRO A 184 14.81 5.25 8.78
CA PRO A 184 15.55 5.57 7.57
C PRO A 184 16.26 4.33 7.04
N LEU A 185 15.82 3.84 5.87
CA LEU A 185 16.41 2.67 5.22
C LEU A 185 17.80 2.99 4.66
N PRO A 186 18.77 2.06 4.75
CA PRO A 186 20.11 2.25 4.21
C PRO A 186 20.09 2.65 2.74
N GLY A 187 20.85 3.69 2.40
CA GLY A 187 20.94 4.20 1.02
C GLY A 187 19.87 5.21 0.63
N THR A 188 18.81 5.38 1.42
CA THR A 188 17.78 6.39 1.17
C THR A 188 18.25 7.81 1.47
N TYR A 189 17.51 8.81 0.98
CA TYR A 189 17.76 10.22 1.28
C TYR A 189 17.76 10.48 2.79
N TYR A 190 16.81 9.92 3.53
CA TYR A 190 16.68 10.14 4.98
C TYR A 190 17.83 9.52 5.78
N ALA A 191 18.37 8.37 5.35
CA ALA A 191 19.56 7.78 5.96
C ALA A 191 20.82 8.61 5.74
N ARG A 192 20.94 9.26 4.56
CA ARG A 192 22.11 10.12 4.20
C ARG A 192 22.06 11.48 4.87
N SER A 193 20.86 12.01 5.11
CA SER A 193 20.67 13.37 5.65
C SER A 193 20.96 13.49 7.13
N GLY A 194 21.36 12.40 7.80
CA GLY A 194 21.71 12.30 9.22
C GLY A 194 20.87 13.24 10.08
N ASN A 195 19.81 12.74 10.72
CA ASN A 195 19.04 13.44 11.75
C ASN A 195 18.72 14.93 11.48
N ILE A 196 18.17 15.26 10.32
CA ILE A 196 17.37 16.48 10.23
C ILE A 196 16.04 16.14 10.91
N ALA A 197 15.99 16.31 12.22
CA ALA A 197 14.73 16.40 12.95
C ALA A 197 13.82 17.34 12.17
N PRO A 198 12.55 16.99 11.89
CA PRO A 198 11.64 17.91 11.24
C PRO A 198 11.63 19.18 12.09
N ALA A 199 11.99 20.32 11.50
CA ALA A 199 11.79 21.63 12.10
C ALA A 199 10.33 21.64 12.57
N GLY A 200 10.12 21.83 13.87
CA GLY A 200 8.90 21.53 14.61
C GLY A 200 7.64 21.83 13.82
N VAL A 201 6.76 20.86 13.76
CA VAL A 201 5.34 21.11 13.55
C VAL A 201 4.85 21.73 14.87
N ASN A 202 5.07 23.03 15.01
CA ASN A 202 4.35 23.81 16.01
C ASN A 202 2.87 23.70 15.66
N ALA A 203 2.15 22.96 16.48
CA ALA A 203 0.72 23.11 16.62
C ALA A 203 0.47 24.52 17.19
N ALA A 204 0.32 25.47 16.30
CA ALA A 204 -0.06 26.83 16.67
C ALA A 204 -1.02 27.37 15.62
N SER A 205 -2.24 27.52 16.11
CA SER A 205 -3.19 28.59 15.81
C SER A 205 -3.60 28.81 14.35
N GLY A 206 -4.88 28.60 14.12
CA GLY A 206 -5.84 29.36 13.31
C GLY A 206 -5.24 30.40 12.35
N GLY A 207 -5.17 30.03 11.08
CA GLY A 207 -4.96 30.95 9.98
C GLY A 207 -5.95 30.64 8.88
N VAL A 208 -6.92 31.52 8.76
CA VAL A 208 -7.89 31.63 7.66
C VAL A 208 -7.10 31.77 6.37
N PHE A 209 -7.38 30.91 5.41
CA PHE A 209 -6.88 31.08 4.04
C PHE A 209 -7.80 32.03 3.29
N PRO A 210 -7.25 32.98 2.51
CA PRO A 210 -8.01 33.78 1.57
C PRO A 210 -8.48 32.97 0.34
#